data_41baa2b0ef6030039e458c5e952c6b32
#
_entry.id   41baa2b0ef6030039e458c5e952c6b32
#
_cell.length_a   1.000
_cell.length_b   1.000
_cell.length_c   1.000
_cell.angle_alpha   90.00
_cell.angle_beta   90.00
_cell.angle_gamma   90.00
#
_symmetry.space_group_name_H-M   'P 1'
#
loop_
_entity.id
_entity.type
_entity.pdbx_description
1 polymer ?
#
loop_
_entity_poly.entity_id
_entity_poly.type
_entity_poly.pdbx_seq_one_letter_code
_entity_poly.pdbx_strand_id
1 'polypeptide(L)'
;MAEQQTALIIGASRGLGLGLVKQFSLLGWSVMATVRSPQRADELKAVQGVKIETLDIDSNESLDALVKQLEDQVFDLIFVNAGVLGPEHQSAGAATQKELGQLFMTNVAAPIRLAERLVDQLRPDTGVLAFMSSVLGSVTNPEGDNMALYKASKAALNSLTNSFVCALPEPRPTVLSLHPGWVRTEMGGPNAEIDVETSCAGLAVQVQRFAGKGGHHFIDYKGQTIAW
;
A
#
# COMPACT_ATOMS: atom_id res chain seq x y z
N MET A 1 -9.49 26.29 13.30
CA MET A 1 -9.89 24.87 13.24
C MET A 1 -8.72 24.14 12.60
N ALA A 2 -8.32 22.98 13.11
CA ALA A 2 -7.29 22.18 12.42
C ALA A 2 -7.83 21.78 11.03
N GLU A 3 -6.99 21.84 10.01
CA GLU A 3 -7.33 21.39 8.67
C GLU A 3 -7.65 19.89 8.70
N GLN A 4 -8.70 19.47 7.99
CA GLN A 4 -9.08 18.05 7.93
C GLN A 4 -8.01 17.28 7.16
N GLN A 5 -7.47 16.21 7.77
CA GLN A 5 -6.49 15.36 7.13
C GLN A 5 -7.08 14.57 5.96
N THR A 6 -6.27 14.32 4.95
CA THR A 6 -6.66 13.69 3.69
C THR A 6 -5.86 12.43 3.40
N ALA A 7 -6.53 11.36 2.95
CA ALA A 7 -5.90 10.11 2.60
C ALA A 7 -6.32 9.64 1.21
N LEU A 8 -5.36 9.16 0.41
CA LEU A 8 -5.58 8.43 -0.83
C LEU A 8 -5.20 6.95 -0.62
N ILE A 9 -6.19 6.06 -0.73
CA ILE A 9 -5.99 4.61 -0.56
C ILE A 9 -6.11 3.90 -1.90
N ILE A 10 -5.01 3.33 -2.38
CA ILE A 10 -4.94 2.64 -3.66
C ILE A 10 -5.24 1.15 -3.49
N GLY A 11 -6.30 0.66 -4.17
CA GLY A 11 -6.72 -0.74 -4.09
C GLY A 11 -7.60 -1.03 -2.88
N ALA A 12 -8.75 -0.36 -2.79
CA ALA A 12 -9.63 -0.34 -1.61
C ALA A 12 -10.91 -1.16 -1.75
N SER A 13 -11.05 -2.02 -2.77
CA SER A 13 -12.32 -2.70 -3.04
C SER A 13 -12.71 -3.74 -1.98
N ARG A 14 -11.75 -4.29 -1.22
CA ARG A 14 -11.94 -5.34 -0.22
C ARG A 14 -10.75 -5.45 0.75
N GLY A 15 -10.88 -6.34 1.73
CA GLY A 15 -9.79 -6.72 2.63
C GLY A 15 -9.16 -5.53 3.34
N LEU A 16 -7.83 -5.51 3.40
CA LEU A 16 -7.07 -4.45 4.09
C LEU A 16 -7.33 -3.06 3.50
N GLY A 17 -7.44 -2.94 2.17
CA GLY A 17 -7.70 -1.64 1.55
C GLY A 17 -9.03 -1.03 1.97
N LEU A 18 -10.11 -1.83 2.00
CA LEU A 18 -11.41 -1.42 2.52
C LEU A 18 -11.34 -1.12 4.04
N GLY A 19 -10.60 -1.95 4.80
CA GLY A 19 -10.36 -1.75 6.22
C GLY A 19 -9.67 -0.43 6.51
N LEU A 20 -8.64 -0.07 5.74
CA LEU A 20 -7.94 1.22 5.84
C LEU A 20 -8.90 2.40 5.58
N VAL A 21 -9.74 2.31 4.54
CA VAL A 21 -10.74 3.34 4.26
C VAL A 21 -11.68 3.53 5.46
N LYS A 22 -12.24 2.43 5.99
CA LYS A 22 -13.10 2.47 7.19
C LYS A 22 -12.37 3.10 8.37
N GLN A 23 -11.12 2.68 8.63
CA GLN A 23 -10.34 3.16 9.76
C GLN A 23 -10.00 4.66 9.67
N PHE A 24 -9.52 5.14 8.51
CA PHE A 24 -9.21 6.57 8.36
C PHE A 24 -10.49 7.43 8.37
N SER A 25 -11.61 6.94 7.81
CA SER A 25 -12.90 7.62 7.93
C SER A 25 -13.36 7.73 9.39
N LEU A 26 -13.21 6.68 10.21
CA LEU A 26 -13.52 6.71 11.66
C LEU A 26 -12.65 7.72 12.41
N LEU A 27 -11.41 7.93 11.98
CA LEU A 27 -10.50 8.95 12.53
C LEU A 27 -10.84 10.38 12.05
N GLY A 28 -11.88 10.56 11.25
CA GLY A 28 -12.34 11.87 10.76
C GLY A 28 -11.55 12.39 9.54
N TRP A 29 -10.76 11.54 8.88
CA TRP A 29 -10.05 11.93 7.68
C TRP A 29 -11.00 12.01 6.47
N SER A 30 -10.70 12.89 5.54
CA SER A 30 -11.30 12.87 4.19
C SER A 30 -10.60 11.79 3.38
N VAL A 31 -11.34 10.75 2.95
CA VAL A 31 -10.74 9.60 2.28
C VAL A 31 -11.15 9.55 0.82
N MET A 32 -10.15 9.47 -0.06
CA MET A 32 -10.29 9.07 -1.44
C MET A 32 -9.76 7.65 -1.61
N ALA A 33 -10.52 6.82 -2.31
CA ALA A 33 -10.21 5.41 -2.45
C ALA A 33 -10.24 5.02 -3.93
N THR A 34 -9.34 4.14 -4.36
CA THR A 34 -9.37 3.63 -5.73
C THR A 34 -9.78 2.18 -5.79
N VAL A 35 -10.51 1.85 -6.87
CA VAL A 35 -10.91 0.47 -7.20
C VAL A 35 -10.71 0.23 -8.68
N ARG A 36 -10.36 -1.01 -9.06
CA ARG A 36 -10.26 -1.38 -10.48
C ARG A 36 -11.62 -1.48 -11.16
N SER A 37 -12.63 -1.90 -10.42
CA SER A 37 -14.00 -2.10 -10.92
C SER A 37 -15.00 -1.54 -9.93
N PRO A 38 -15.59 -0.36 -10.21
CA PRO A 38 -16.58 0.27 -9.31
C PRO A 38 -17.82 -0.61 -9.03
N GLN A 39 -18.14 -1.55 -9.93
CA GLN A 39 -19.25 -2.50 -9.78
C GLN A 39 -19.02 -3.51 -8.65
N ARG A 40 -17.77 -3.69 -8.19
CA ARG A 40 -17.37 -4.61 -7.10
C ARG A 40 -17.04 -3.87 -5.80
N ALA A 41 -17.49 -2.63 -5.65
CA ALA A 41 -17.15 -1.76 -4.53
C ALA A 41 -18.36 -1.41 -3.65
N ASP A 42 -19.35 -2.29 -3.53
CA ASP A 42 -20.60 -1.97 -2.80
C ASP A 42 -20.35 -1.71 -1.32
N GLU A 43 -19.49 -2.50 -0.66
CA GLU A 43 -19.10 -2.21 0.72
C GLU A 43 -18.36 -0.88 0.87
N LEU A 44 -17.54 -0.50 -0.11
CA LEU A 44 -16.83 0.78 -0.10
C LEU A 44 -17.79 1.95 -0.29
N LYS A 45 -18.81 1.81 -1.16
CA LYS A 45 -19.87 2.81 -1.37
C LYS A 45 -20.71 3.06 -0.13
N ALA A 46 -20.81 2.05 0.76
CA ALA A 46 -21.52 2.18 2.03
C ALA A 46 -20.75 3.01 3.08
N VAL A 47 -19.48 3.29 2.87
CA VAL A 47 -18.68 4.14 3.77
C VAL A 47 -18.99 5.60 3.45
N GLN A 48 -19.60 6.29 4.40
CA GLN A 48 -20.07 7.66 4.20
C GLN A 48 -18.91 8.63 3.95
N GLY A 49 -19.06 9.52 2.96
CA GLY A 49 -18.10 10.60 2.69
C GLY A 49 -16.84 10.18 1.91
N VAL A 50 -16.74 8.91 1.51
CA VAL A 50 -15.59 8.43 0.72
C VAL A 50 -15.78 8.78 -0.76
N LYS A 51 -14.76 9.40 -1.35
CA LYS A 51 -14.69 9.61 -2.79
C LYS A 51 -14.06 8.38 -3.45
N ILE A 52 -14.71 7.81 -4.46
CA ILE A 52 -14.26 6.60 -5.14
C ILE A 52 -13.83 6.94 -6.55
N GLU A 53 -12.58 6.60 -6.88
CA GLU A 53 -12.00 6.77 -8.20
C GLU A 53 -11.65 5.40 -8.82
N THR A 54 -11.55 5.36 -10.14
CA THR A 54 -11.16 4.13 -10.86
C THR A 54 -9.67 4.16 -11.14
N LEU A 55 -8.98 3.06 -10.77
CA LEU A 55 -7.58 2.84 -11.12
C LEU A 55 -7.32 1.37 -11.38
N ASP A 56 -6.82 1.04 -12.56
CA ASP A 56 -6.03 -0.16 -12.79
C ASP A 56 -4.55 0.22 -12.64
N ILE A 57 -3.93 -0.23 -11.55
CA ILE A 57 -2.54 0.16 -11.22
C ILE A 57 -1.54 -0.33 -12.26
N ASP A 58 -1.87 -1.38 -13.02
CA ASP A 58 -1.01 -1.94 -14.07
C ASP A 58 -1.10 -1.14 -15.39
N SER A 59 -2.12 -0.27 -15.57
CA SER A 59 -2.32 0.54 -16.78
C SER A 59 -1.76 1.96 -16.62
N ASN A 60 -0.89 2.36 -17.53
CA ASN A 60 -0.36 3.73 -17.58
C ASN A 60 -1.47 4.74 -17.89
N GLU A 61 -2.38 4.42 -18.82
CA GLU A 61 -3.48 5.29 -19.21
C GLU A 61 -4.42 5.53 -18.01
N SER A 62 -4.69 4.49 -17.20
CA SER A 62 -5.50 4.61 -16.00
C SER A 62 -4.81 5.48 -14.94
N LEU A 63 -3.50 5.32 -14.79
CA LEU A 63 -2.69 6.15 -13.88
C LEU A 63 -2.64 7.61 -14.35
N ASP A 64 -2.43 7.87 -15.64
CA ASP A 64 -2.41 9.23 -16.19
C ASP A 64 -3.76 9.95 -15.98
N ALA A 65 -4.88 9.22 -16.15
CA ALA A 65 -6.20 9.75 -15.88
C ALA A 65 -6.39 10.12 -14.41
N LEU A 66 -5.95 9.25 -13.49
CA LEU A 66 -6.01 9.51 -12.04
C LEU A 66 -5.15 10.71 -11.66
N VAL A 67 -3.89 10.77 -12.11
CA VAL A 67 -2.96 11.88 -11.82
C VAL A 67 -3.58 13.21 -12.23
N LYS A 68 -4.19 13.28 -13.41
CA LYS A 68 -4.88 14.48 -13.89
C LYS A 68 -6.06 14.89 -12.98
N GLN A 69 -6.82 13.91 -12.48
CA GLN A 69 -7.94 14.20 -11.55
C GLN A 69 -7.47 14.71 -10.19
N LEU A 70 -6.23 14.38 -9.81
CA LEU A 70 -5.65 14.70 -8.51
C LEU A 70 -4.72 15.93 -8.55
N GLU A 71 -4.58 16.63 -9.68
CA GLU A 71 -3.57 17.68 -9.91
C GLU A 71 -3.56 18.77 -8.83
N ASP A 72 -4.75 19.15 -8.32
CA ASP A 72 -4.89 20.18 -7.28
C ASP A 72 -5.08 19.60 -5.86
N GLN A 73 -4.87 18.30 -5.68
CA GLN A 73 -5.08 17.65 -4.38
C GLN A 73 -3.76 17.57 -3.61
N VAL A 74 -3.85 17.75 -2.28
CA VAL A 74 -2.75 17.51 -1.35
C VAL A 74 -3.19 16.46 -0.34
N PHE A 75 -2.32 15.46 -0.11
CA PHE A 75 -2.61 14.33 0.77
C PHE A 75 -1.67 14.30 1.97
N ASP A 76 -2.23 14.05 3.15
CA ASP A 76 -1.44 13.71 4.35
C ASP A 76 -0.97 12.25 4.29
N LEU A 77 -1.68 11.41 3.52
CA LEU A 77 -1.34 10.01 3.31
C LEU A 77 -1.65 9.58 1.87
N ILE A 78 -0.67 8.97 1.21
CA ILE A 78 -0.90 8.13 0.03
C ILE A 78 -0.52 6.70 0.41
N PHE A 79 -1.51 5.79 0.44
CA PHE A 79 -1.31 4.40 0.83
C PHE A 79 -1.51 3.46 -0.36
N VAL A 80 -0.45 2.84 -0.83
CA VAL A 80 -0.48 1.87 -1.93
C VAL A 80 -0.66 0.47 -1.35
N ASN A 81 -1.92 0.00 -1.33
CA ASN A 81 -2.30 -1.31 -0.82
C ASN A 81 -2.44 -2.37 -1.91
N ALA A 82 -2.70 -1.97 -3.16
CA ALA A 82 -2.89 -2.91 -4.27
C ALA A 82 -1.74 -3.92 -4.38
N GLY A 83 -2.09 -5.19 -4.56
CA GLY A 83 -1.12 -6.27 -4.71
C GLY A 83 -1.81 -7.62 -4.92
N VAL A 84 -1.04 -8.59 -5.40
CA VAL A 84 -1.47 -9.96 -5.69
C VAL A 84 -0.51 -10.97 -5.08
N LEU A 85 -1.01 -12.19 -4.81
CA LEU A 85 -0.20 -13.29 -4.29
C LEU A 85 0.72 -13.90 -5.35
N GLY A 86 0.32 -13.79 -6.62
CA GLY A 86 0.99 -14.48 -7.73
C GLY A 86 0.44 -15.89 -7.95
N PRO A 87 1.17 -16.75 -8.70
CA PRO A 87 0.71 -18.09 -9.01
C PRO A 87 0.66 -19.00 -7.77
N GLU A 88 -0.31 -19.88 -7.71
CA GLU A 88 -0.53 -20.78 -6.54
C GLU A 88 0.68 -21.68 -6.24
N HIS A 89 1.38 -22.14 -7.27
CA HIS A 89 2.53 -23.04 -7.09
C HIS A 89 3.75 -22.37 -6.46
N GLN A 90 3.86 -21.05 -6.50
CA GLN A 90 4.97 -20.25 -5.91
C GLN A 90 6.40 -20.73 -6.27
N SER A 91 6.55 -21.51 -7.33
CA SER A 91 7.82 -22.12 -7.74
C SER A 91 8.48 -21.33 -8.86
N ALA A 92 9.69 -20.84 -8.64
CA ALA A 92 10.48 -20.15 -9.67
C ALA A 92 10.79 -21.06 -10.88
N GLY A 93 10.97 -22.35 -10.66
CA GLY A 93 11.25 -23.32 -11.73
C GLY A 93 10.02 -23.66 -12.60
N ALA A 94 8.80 -23.45 -12.08
CA ALA A 94 7.55 -23.72 -12.81
C ALA A 94 6.91 -22.47 -13.38
N ALA A 95 7.29 -21.29 -12.90
CA ALA A 95 6.66 -20.04 -13.27
C ALA A 95 6.92 -19.64 -14.72
N THR A 96 5.86 -19.26 -15.42
CA THR A 96 5.96 -18.71 -16.77
C THR A 96 6.39 -17.24 -16.73
N GLN A 97 6.94 -16.74 -17.83
CA GLN A 97 7.25 -15.32 -17.99
C GLN A 97 6.02 -14.42 -17.76
N LYS A 98 4.82 -14.87 -18.16
CA LYS A 98 3.56 -14.11 -17.96
C LYS A 98 3.22 -14.00 -16.48
N GLU A 99 3.31 -15.08 -15.72
CA GLU A 99 3.02 -15.08 -14.28
C GLU A 99 4.01 -14.21 -13.50
N LEU A 100 5.31 -14.34 -13.80
CA LEU A 100 6.33 -13.47 -13.21
C LEU A 100 6.12 -12.01 -13.62
N GLY A 101 5.87 -11.74 -14.89
CA GLY A 101 5.59 -10.40 -15.40
C GLY A 101 4.41 -9.75 -14.68
N GLN A 102 3.29 -10.46 -14.54
CA GLN A 102 2.10 -9.96 -13.83
C GLN A 102 2.38 -9.70 -12.35
N LEU A 103 3.03 -10.64 -11.65
CA LEU A 103 3.35 -10.50 -10.23
C LEU A 103 4.24 -9.29 -9.96
N PHE A 104 5.33 -9.16 -10.71
CA PHE A 104 6.28 -8.07 -10.51
C PHE A 104 5.74 -6.73 -11.04
N MET A 105 4.91 -6.73 -12.09
CA MET A 105 4.23 -5.51 -12.52
C MET A 105 3.35 -4.97 -11.41
N THR A 106 2.42 -5.78 -10.90
CA THR A 106 1.43 -5.33 -9.91
C THR A 106 2.05 -5.05 -8.54
N ASN A 107 2.98 -5.89 -8.07
CA ASN A 107 3.51 -5.77 -6.71
C ASN A 107 4.73 -4.84 -6.60
N VAL A 108 5.41 -4.54 -7.70
CA VAL A 108 6.71 -3.85 -7.67
C VAL A 108 6.71 -2.61 -8.56
N ALA A 109 6.60 -2.78 -9.88
CA ALA A 109 6.76 -1.66 -10.80
C ALA A 109 5.62 -0.64 -10.73
N ALA A 110 4.38 -1.09 -10.68
CA ALA A 110 3.20 -0.22 -10.64
C ALA A 110 3.12 0.63 -9.36
N PRO A 111 3.36 0.10 -8.14
CA PRO A 111 3.47 0.90 -6.92
C PRO A 111 4.53 2.01 -6.99
N ILE A 112 5.72 1.72 -7.50
CA ILE A 112 6.79 2.72 -7.62
C ILE A 112 6.44 3.77 -8.67
N ARG A 113 5.94 3.36 -9.83
CA ARG A 113 5.47 4.28 -10.89
C ARG A 113 4.40 5.24 -10.36
N LEU A 114 3.46 4.74 -9.56
CA LEU A 114 2.45 5.57 -8.91
C LEU A 114 3.09 6.56 -7.93
N ALA A 115 4.03 6.10 -7.11
CA ALA A 115 4.75 6.96 -6.17
C ALA A 115 5.52 8.09 -6.87
N GLU A 116 6.23 7.79 -7.95
CA GLU A 116 6.95 8.78 -8.77
C GLU A 116 6.03 9.87 -9.34
N ARG A 117 4.76 9.54 -9.62
CA ARG A 117 3.77 10.45 -10.20
C ARG A 117 3.00 11.28 -9.15
N LEU A 118 2.93 10.80 -7.91
CA LEU A 118 2.08 11.40 -6.87
C LEU A 118 2.85 11.92 -5.65
N VAL A 119 4.17 11.72 -5.56
CA VAL A 119 4.95 12.13 -4.39
C VAL A 119 4.88 13.63 -4.13
N ASP A 120 4.82 14.45 -5.17
CA ASP A 120 4.70 15.91 -5.06
C ASP A 120 3.33 16.38 -4.54
N GLN A 121 2.35 15.49 -4.47
CA GLN A 121 1.03 15.74 -3.88
C GLN A 121 0.96 15.38 -2.39
N LEU A 122 2.03 14.89 -1.81
CA LEU A 122 2.12 14.74 -0.36
C LEU A 122 2.20 16.12 0.31
N ARG A 123 1.55 16.25 1.46
CA ARG A 123 1.69 17.45 2.29
C ARG A 123 3.16 17.65 2.62
N PRO A 124 3.71 18.85 2.38
CA PRO A 124 5.09 19.16 2.77
C PRO A 124 5.34 18.85 4.26
N ASP A 125 6.52 18.38 4.58
CA ASP A 125 7.05 18.08 5.91
C ASP A 125 6.34 16.94 6.68
N THR A 126 5.04 16.72 6.50
CA THR A 126 4.27 15.75 7.30
C THR A 126 3.64 14.63 6.50
N GLY A 127 3.57 14.74 5.19
CA GLY A 127 2.97 13.74 4.31
C GLY A 127 3.67 12.39 4.40
N VAL A 128 2.89 11.32 4.32
CA VAL A 128 3.36 9.94 4.40
C VAL A 128 3.00 9.19 3.12
N LEU A 129 4.00 8.58 2.49
CA LEU A 129 3.81 7.58 1.45
C LEU A 129 3.95 6.20 2.07
N ALA A 130 2.93 5.36 1.98
CA ALA A 130 2.95 4.03 2.55
C ALA A 130 2.72 2.95 1.48
N PHE A 131 3.51 1.89 1.54
CA PHE A 131 3.34 0.70 0.71
C PHE A 131 2.95 -0.49 1.58
N MET A 132 1.93 -1.25 1.16
CA MET A 132 1.62 -2.53 1.75
C MET A 132 2.70 -3.54 1.36
N SER A 133 3.66 -3.71 2.24
CA SER A 133 4.72 -4.71 2.13
C SER A 133 4.35 -5.97 2.94
N SER A 134 5.33 -6.73 3.34
CA SER A 134 5.18 -7.95 4.14
C SER A 134 6.47 -8.24 4.88
N VAL A 135 6.40 -8.83 6.08
CA VAL A 135 7.56 -9.42 6.75
C VAL A 135 8.27 -10.42 5.83
N LEU A 136 7.51 -11.08 4.95
CA LEU A 136 8.04 -12.00 3.94
C LEU A 136 8.92 -11.30 2.88
N GLY A 137 8.91 -9.97 2.79
CA GLY A 137 9.84 -9.19 1.97
C GLY A 137 11.19 -8.92 2.63
N SER A 138 11.38 -9.35 3.88
CA SER A 138 12.68 -9.34 4.55
C SER A 138 13.56 -10.47 4.03
N VAL A 139 14.74 -10.12 3.55
CA VAL A 139 15.73 -11.12 3.08
C VAL A 139 16.47 -11.76 4.26
N THR A 140 16.60 -11.02 5.36
CA THR A 140 17.24 -11.50 6.59
C THR A 140 16.33 -12.36 7.47
N ASN A 141 15.01 -12.28 7.28
CA ASN A 141 14.05 -13.08 8.04
C ASN A 141 13.84 -14.45 7.34
N PRO A 142 14.24 -15.58 7.95
CA PRO A 142 14.13 -16.90 7.34
C PRO A 142 12.71 -17.49 7.32
N GLU A 143 11.70 -16.78 7.83
CA GLU A 143 10.34 -17.31 7.94
C GLU A 143 9.71 -17.65 6.60
N GLY A 144 9.02 -18.78 6.56
CA GLY A 144 8.23 -19.28 5.44
C GLY A 144 9.05 -19.91 4.33
N ASP A 145 8.95 -21.22 4.21
CA ASP A 145 9.53 -22.05 3.14
C ASP A 145 8.66 -22.05 1.86
N ASN A 146 7.41 -21.62 1.99
CA ASN A 146 6.45 -21.45 0.91
C ASN A 146 6.36 -19.97 0.47
N MET A 147 5.64 -19.69 -0.61
CA MET A 147 5.40 -18.33 -1.15
C MET A 147 6.66 -17.63 -1.70
N ALA A 148 7.61 -18.39 -2.27
CA ALA A 148 8.89 -17.87 -2.72
C ALA A 148 8.79 -16.71 -3.72
N LEU A 149 7.86 -16.77 -4.68
CA LEU A 149 7.68 -15.72 -5.67
C LEU A 149 7.06 -14.45 -5.07
N TYR A 150 6.08 -14.62 -4.17
CA TYR A 150 5.51 -13.49 -3.43
C TYR A 150 6.57 -12.81 -2.56
N LYS A 151 7.36 -13.57 -1.80
CA LYS A 151 8.50 -13.09 -1.00
C LYS A 151 9.46 -12.27 -1.87
N ALA A 152 9.87 -12.82 -3.01
CA ALA A 152 10.76 -12.14 -3.94
C ALA A 152 10.15 -10.82 -4.44
N SER A 153 8.84 -10.78 -4.73
CA SER A 153 8.17 -9.56 -5.16
C SER A 153 8.13 -8.49 -4.06
N LYS A 154 7.91 -8.88 -2.78
CA LYS A 154 7.90 -7.92 -1.67
C LYS A 154 9.29 -7.44 -1.29
N ALA A 155 10.32 -8.28 -1.40
CA ALA A 155 11.72 -7.87 -1.29
C ALA A 155 12.11 -6.87 -2.40
N ALA A 156 11.70 -7.13 -3.63
CA ALA A 156 11.92 -6.23 -4.75
C ALA A 156 11.19 -4.89 -4.57
N LEU A 157 9.94 -4.89 -4.06
CA LEU A 157 9.23 -3.66 -3.71
C LEU A 157 10.01 -2.84 -2.68
N ASN A 158 10.48 -3.46 -1.59
CA ASN A 158 11.27 -2.79 -0.56
C ASN A 158 12.57 -2.20 -1.14
N SER A 159 13.27 -2.95 -2.00
CA SER A 159 14.50 -2.49 -2.66
C SER A 159 14.26 -1.29 -3.59
N LEU A 160 13.23 -1.35 -4.44
CA LEU A 160 12.90 -0.23 -5.34
C LEU A 160 12.36 0.98 -4.56
N THR A 161 11.60 0.76 -3.48
CA THR A 161 11.18 1.86 -2.59
C THR A 161 12.39 2.58 -1.99
N ASN A 162 13.41 1.82 -1.54
CA ASN A 162 14.64 2.43 -1.04
C ASN A 162 15.36 3.26 -2.12
N SER A 163 15.47 2.73 -3.34
CA SER A 163 16.07 3.45 -4.47
C SER A 163 15.29 4.72 -4.81
N PHE A 164 13.96 4.64 -4.83
CA PHE A 164 13.07 5.78 -5.04
C PHE A 164 13.31 6.88 -3.98
N VAL A 165 13.31 6.50 -2.69
CA VAL A 165 13.54 7.46 -1.59
C VAL A 165 14.92 8.11 -1.67
N CYS A 166 15.96 7.34 -2.01
CA CYS A 166 17.32 7.88 -2.17
C CYS A 166 17.45 8.90 -3.32
N ALA A 167 16.59 8.79 -4.34
CA ALA A 167 16.56 9.72 -5.47
C ALA A 167 15.80 11.02 -5.19
N LEU A 168 14.96 11.06 -4.13
CA LEU A 168 14.20 12.26 -3.77
C LEU A 168 15.12 13.36 -3.19
N PRO A 169 14.78 14.63 -3.45
CA PRO A 169 15.47 15.77 -2.84
C PRO A 169 15.26 15.81 -1.31
N GLU A 170 16.18 16.43 -0.60
CA GLU A 170 16.01 16.73 0.83
C GLU A 170 15.19 18.04 1.03
N PRO A 171 14.33 18.12 2.06
CA PRO A 171 14.01 17.07 3.03
C PRO A 171 13.13 15.98 2.40
N ARG A 172 13.49 14.72 2.63
CA ARG A 172 12.71 13.58 2.11
C ARG A 172 11.40 13.38 2.87
N PRO A 173 10.30 13.04 2.19
CA PRO A 173 9.07 12.65 2.86
C PRO A 173 9.27 11.38 3.70
N THR A 174 8.33 11.12 4.60
CA THR A 174 8.28 9.82 5.29
C THR A 174 7.73 8.77 4.35
N VAL A 175 8.47 7.69 4.15
CA VAL A 175 8.05 6.54 3.35
C VAL A 175 8.05 5.26 4.21
N LEU A 176 6.92 4.54 4.19
CA LEU A 176 6.72 3.36 5.01
C LEU A 176 6.51 2.12 4.14
N SER A 177 7.34 1.09 4.32
CA SER A 177 7.04 -0.28 3.94
C SER A 177 6.38 -0.95 5.14
N LEU A 178 5.07 -1.28 5.04
CA LEU A 178 4.26 -1.73 6.15
C LEU A 178 3.91 -3.21 6.04
N HIS A 179 4.21 -3.97 7.12
CA HIS A 179 3.69 -5.32 7.28
C HIS A 179 2.40 -5.30 8.10
N PRO A 180 1.27 -5.77 7.54
CA PRO A 180 -0.03 -5.70 8.21
C PRO A 180 -0.25 -6.76 9.30
N GLY A 181 0.69 -7.68 9.52
CA GLY A 181 0.46 -8.95 10.21
C GLY A 181 -0.11 -10.03 9.29
N TRP A 182 -0.37 -11.22 9.82
CA TRP A 182 -1.10 -12.25 9.10
C TRP A 182 -2.60 -12.07 9.36
N VAL A 183 -3.31 -11.57 8.34
CA VAL A 183 -4.66 -11.00 8.48
C VAL A 183 -5.70 -11.88 7.80
N ARG A 184 -6.83 -12.16 8.47
CA ARG A 184 -7.98 -12.87 7.93
C ARG A 184 -8.64 -12.09 6.79
N THR A 185 -8.16 -12.38 5.58
CA THR A 185 -8.62 -11.87 4.30
C THR A 185 -8.69 -13.02 3.30
N GLU A 186 -9.20 -12.78 2.10
CA GLU A 186 -9.14 -13.78 1.03
C GLU A 186 -7.70 -14.26 0.75
N MET A 187 -6.71 -13.35 0.82
CA MET A 187 -5.30 -13.67 0.64
C MET A 187 -4.67 -14.40 1.84
N GLY A 188 -4.98 -13.97 3.06
CA GLY A 188 -4.40 -14.52 4.28
C GLY A 188 -5.06 -15.81 4.77
N GLY A 189 -6.27 -16.10 4.29
CA GLY A 189 -7.05 -17.28 4.67
C GLY A 189 -7.73 -17.15 6.03
N PRO A 190 -8.59 -18.13 6.39
CA PRO A 190 -9.40 -18.09 7.61
C PRO A 190 -8.60 -18.36 8.88
N ASN A 191 -7.42 -18.98 8.78
CA ASN A 191 -6.58 -19.34 9.92
C ASN A 191 -5.61 -18.22 10.33
N ALA A 192 -5.67 -17.07 9.67
CA ALA A 192 -4.79 -15.95 10.00
C ALA A 192 -5.05 -15.43 11.44
N GLU A 193 -3.99 -14.91 12.06
CA GLU A 193 -3.96 -14.59 13.49
C GLU A 193 -4.88 -13.44 13.87
N ILE A 194 -4.92 -12.39 13.05
CA ILE A 194 -5.64 -11.15 13.36
C ILE A 194 -6.71 -10.83 12.32
N ASP A 195 -7.66 -10.00 12.69
CA ASP A 195 -8.66 -9.46 11.77
C ASP A 195 -8.20 -8.18 11.07
N VAL A 196 -8.99 -7.76 10.09
CA VAL A 196 -8.73 -6.55 9.31
C VAL A 196 -8.77 -5.31 10.18
N GLU A 197 -9.68 -5.24 11.15
CA GLU A 197 -9.86 -4.08 12.03
C GLU A 197 -8.62 -3.86 12.90
N THR A 198 -8.14 -4.90 13.59
CA THR A 198 -6.91 -4.86 14.39
C THR A 198 -5.71 -4.42 13.58
N SER A 199 -5.52 -5.00 12.38
CA SER A 199 -4.43 -4.65 11.48
C SER A 199 -4.50 -3.18 11.05
N CYS A 200 -5.66 -2.74 10.54
CA CYS A 200 -5.82 -1.37 10.01
C CYS A 200 -5.72 -0.30 11.11
N ALA A 201 -6.22 -0.58 12.32
CA ALA A 201 -6.04 0.30 13.47
C ALA A 201 -4.55 0.49 13.80
N GLY A 202 -3.79 -0.62 13.85
CA GLY A 202 -2.35 -0.57 14.05
C GLY A 202 -1.62 0.21 12.97
N LEU A 203 -1.92 -0.07 11.68
CA LEU A 203 -1.32 0.63 10.55
C LEU A 203 -1.60 2.15 10.59
N ALA A 204 -2.83 2.56 10.93
CA ALA A 204 -3.18 3.98 11.06
C ALA A 204 -2.40 4.68 12.18
N VAL A 205 -2.20 4.00 13.31
CA VAL A 205 -1.32 4.50 14.39
C VAL A 205 0.10 4.71 13.88
N GLN A 206 0.65 3.77 13.09
CA GLN A 206 2.01 3.93 12.60
C GLN A 206 2.13 5.06 11.57
N VAL A 207 1.16 5.23 10.68
CA VAL A 207 1.13 6.38 9.77
C VAL A 207 1.21 7.70 10.54
N GLN A 208 0.38 7.88 11.57
CA GLN A 208 0.37 9.10 12.38
C GLN A 208 1.67 9.28 13.19
N ARG A 209 2.21 8.19 13.76
CA ARG A 209 3.44 8.19 14.55
C ARG A 209 4.68 8.56 13.75
N PHE A 210 4.71 8.19 12.47
CA PHE A 210 5.86 8.40 11.60
C PHE A 210 5.74 9.66 10.73
N ALA A 211 4.61 10.33 10.68
CA ALA A 211 4.43 11.60 9.96
C ALA A 211 5.54 12.59 10.34
N GLY A 212 6.21 13.16 9.34
CA GLY A 212 7.30 14.14 9.51
C GLY A 212 8.65 13.58 9.96
N LYS A 213 8.85 12.25 10.02
CA LYS A 213 10.17 11.69 10.37
C LYS A 213 11.15 11.63 9.22
N GLY A 214 10.65 11.67 7.99
CA GLY A 214 11.46 11.53 6.79
C GLY A 214 12.10 10.16 6.61
N GLY A 215 12.57 9.87 5.40
CA GLY A 215 13.27 8.64 5.06
C GLY A 215 12.40 7.40 4.95
N HIS A 216 13.04 6.25 4.77
CA HIS A 216 12.34 4.96 4.52
C HIS A 216 12.41 4.04 5.75
N HIS A 217 11.24 3.58 6.21
CA HIS A 217 11.10 2.71 7.39
C HIS A 217 10.35 1.41 7.00
N PHE A 218 10.88 0.27 7.42
CA PHE A 218 10.20 -1.03 7.30
C PHE A 218 9.74 -1.49 8.68
N ILE A 219 8.44 -1.48 8.89
CA ILE A 219 7.82 -1.74 10.21
C ILE A 219 6.56 -2.60 10.08
N ASP A 220 6.17 -3.24 11.16
CA ASP A 220 4.88 -3.92 11.25
C ASP A 220 3.76 -3.00 11.79
N TYR A 221 2.52 -3.52 11.80
CA TYR A 221 1.35 -2.80 12.32
C TYR A 221 1.44 -2.46 13.82
N LYS A 222 2.34 -3.10 14.59
CA LYS A 222 2.63 -2.78 16.00
C LYS A 222 3.72 -1.72 16.14
N GLY A 223 4.39 -1.36 15.04
CA GLY A 223 5.49 -0.40 15.00
C GLY A 223 6.85 -1.00 15.35
N GLN A 224 6.99 -2.32 15.25
CA GLN A 224 8.28 -3.00 15.39
C GLN A 224 9.04 -2.88 14.07
N THR A 225 10.31 -2.49 14.14
CA THR A 225 11.19 -2.45 12.97
C THR A 225 11.46 -3.86 12.48
N ILE A 226 11.33 -4.05 11.18
CA ILE A 226 11.65 -5.29 10.47
C ILE A 226 13.00 -5.11 9.78
N ALA A 227 13.88 -6.09 9.90
CA ALA A 227 15.13 -6.10 9.14
C ALA A 227 14.85 -6.26 7.64
N TRP A 228 15.69 -5.65 6.80
CA TRP A 228 15.56 -5.71 5.33
C TRP A 228 15.83 -7.09 4.74
#